data_ad1cc110922b40c1b7936074fe2828bf
#
_entry.id   ad1cc110922b40c1b7936074fe2828bf
#
_cell.length_a   1.000
_cell.length_b   1.000
_cell.length_c   1.000
_cell.angle_alpha   90.00
_cell.angle_beta   90.00
_cell.angle_gamma   90.00
#
_symmetry.space_group_name_H-M   'P 1'
#
loop_
_entity.id
_entity.type
_entity.pdbx_description
1 polymer ?
#
loop_
_entity_poly.entity_id
_entity_poly.type
_entity_poly.pdbx_seq_one_letter_code
_entity_poly.pdbx_strand_id
1 'polypeptide(L)'
;IDPHNAYSGWACIRYGVGETLFRWSDSMEIEPWLATGYERTDEYTWVITLRDGVTFSSGRPLDGQAVQACLTHLVETHDRARGDLMIESIAAEGQTVTITTAEPRPTLLNYLSDPYGCIIDMEAGVTEEGVVVGTGPYVVTSLKSGEELDLVKNETYWGGTPGYDRIKVLTITDGDTLTMALQSGQIDAAYGLPYASYP
;
A
#
# COMPACT_ATOMS: atom_id res chain seq x y z
N ILE A 1 -5.71 7.72 -4.94
CA ILE A 1 -5.29 6.51 -4.22
C ILE A 1 -3.92 6.70 -3.54
N ASP A 2 -3.57 7.95 -3.24
CA ASP A 2 -2.40 8.29 -2.45
C ASP A 2 -2.54 7.72 -1.03
N PRO A 3 -1.68 6.76 -0.60
CA PRO A 3 -1.81 6.13 0.72
C PRO A 3 -1.56 7.11 1.87
N HIS A 4 -0.85 8.21 1.63
CA HIS A 4 -0.56 9.22 2.63
C HIS A 4 -1.71 10.24 2.80
N ASN A 5 -2.79 10.10 2.04
CA ASN A 5 -3.96 10.98 2.13
C ASN A 5 -5.15 10.25 2.77
N ALA A 6 -5.45 10.58 4.02
CA ALA A 6 -6.58 10.07 4.80
C ALA A 6 -6.71 8.52 4.74
N TYR A 7 -7.83 7.99 4.25
CA TYR A 7 -8.07 6.54 4.14
C TYR A 7 -7.78 5.95 2.76
N SER A 8 -7.15 6.71 1.86
CA SER A 8 -6.88 6.26 0.48
C SER A 8 -5.90 5.08 0.40
N GLY A 9 -5.10 4.84 1.44
CA GLY A 9 -4.24 3.66 1.57
C GLY A 9 -5.01 2.35 1.41
N TRP A 10 -6.27 2.26 1.87
CA TRP A 10 -7.12 1.09 1.67
C TRP A 10 -7.43 0.82 0.20
N ALA A 11 -7.57 1.85 -0.62
CA ALA A 11 -7.72 1.69 -2.06
C ALA A 11 -6.39 1.31 -2.72
N CYS A 12 -5.29 1.94 -2.29
CA CYS A 12 -3.95 1.66 -2.78
C CYS A 12 -3.58 0.17 -2.64
N ILE A 13 -3.76 -0.40 -1.44
CA ILE A 13 -3.43 -1.80 -1.17
C ILE A 13 -4.46 -2.77 -1.79
N ARG A 14 -5.77 -2.46 -1.71
CA ARG A 14 -6.85 -3.31 -2.23
C ARG A 14 -6.76 -3.52 -3.72
N TYR A 15 -6.41 -2.50 -4.46
CA TYR A 15 -6.30 -2.57 -5.92
C TYR A 15 -4.90 -2.97 -6.39
N GLY A 16 -4.02 -3.33 -5.44
CA GLY A 16 -2.70 -3.86 -5.75
C GLY A 16 -1.75 -2.84 -6.39
N VAL A 17 -1.88 -1.56 -6.04
CA VAL A 17 -0.98 -0.50 -6.51
C VAL A 17 0.24 -0.37 -5.60
N GLY A 18 0.03 -0.34 -4.28
CA GLY A 18 1.08 -0.25 -3.28
C GLY A 18 1.09 -1.46 -2.35
N GLU A 19 2.24 -1.67 -1.75
CA GLU A 19 2.50 -2.72 -0.77
C GLU A 19 3.20 -2.12 0.46
N THR A 20 3.01 -2.73 1.64
CA THR A 20 3.62 -2.32 2.89
C THR A 20 4.87 -3.14 3.21
N LEU A 21 5.70 -2.68 4.14
CA LEU A 21 6.88 -3.45 4.58
C LEU A 21 6.50 -4.78 5.20
N PHE A 22 5.43 -4.79 5.98
CA PHE A 22 4.85 -5.96 6.62
C PHE A 22 3.36 -6.01 6.32
N ARG A 23 2.74 -7.19 6.46
CA ARG A 23 1.30 -7.37 6.29
C ARG A 23 0.72 -8.30 7.34
N TRP A 24 -0.59 -8.33 7.46
CA TRP A 24 -1.30 -9.30 8.24
C TRP A 24 -1.54 -10.57 7.41
N SER A 25 -1.23 -11.72 7.99
CA SER A 25 -1.60 -13.02 7.45
C SER A 25 -3.08 -13.35 7.70
N ASP A 26 -3.58 -14.42 7.07
CA ASP A 26 -4.94 -14.92 7.32
C ASP A 26 -5.15 -15.38 8.78
N SER A 27 -4.06 -15.74 9.49
CA SER A 27 -4.06 -16.07 10.92
C SER A 27 -3.94 -14.85 11.84
N MET A 28 -3.98 -13.64 11.30
CA MET A 28 -3.82 -12.38 12.04
C MET A 28 -2.45 -12.23 12.70
N GLU A 29 -1.40 -12.75 12.07
CA GLU A 29 -0.01 -12.56 12.45
C GLU A 29 0.67 -11.58 11.51
N ILE A 30 1.61 -10.78 12.02
CA ILE A 30 2.43 -9.90 11.20
C ILE A 30 3.50 -10.73 10.49
N GLU A 31 3.53 -10.63 9.16
CA GLU A 31 4.53 -11.28 8.33
C GLU A 31 5.27 -10.28 7.42
N PRO A 32 6.53 -10.55 7.06
CA PRO A 32 7.26 -9.74 6.09
C PRO A 32 6.58 -9.72 4.72
N TRP A 33 6.61 -8.55 4.04
CA TRP A 33 6.12 -8.40 2.67
C TRP A 33 7.18 -7.75 1.77
N LEU A 34 7.32 -6.42 1.71
CA LEU A 34 8.47 -5.77 1.06
C LEU A 34 9.74 -5.92 1.90
N ALA A 35 9.62 -6.06 3.21
CA ALA A 35 10.71 -6.53 4.06
C ALA A 35 10.88 -8.06 3.94
N THR A 36 12.08 -8.57 4.25
CA THR A 36 12.37 -10.00 4.44
C THR A 36 12.45 -10.36 5.92
N GLY A 37 12.65 -9.38 6.79
CA GLY A 37 12.74 -9.59 8.22
C GLY A 37 13.07 -8.29 8.95
N TYR A 38 13.19 -8.42 10.26
CA TYR A 38 13.58 -7.32 11.14
C TYR A 38 14.35 -7.84 12.36
N GLU A 39 15.10 -6.94 12.98
CA GLU A 39 15.73 -7.13 14.28
C GLU A 39 15.38 -5.95 15.18
N ARG A 40 14.97 -6.22 16.40
CA ARG A 40 14.79 -5.18 17.41
C ARG A 40 16.04 -5.16 18.30
N THR A 41 16.92 -4.17 18.08
CA THR A 41 18.21 -4.08 18.74
C THR A 41 18.12 -3.57 20.18
N ASP A 42 17.10 -2.74 20.46
CA ASP A 42 16.74 -2.27 21.77
C ASP A 42 15.24 -1.91 21.84
N GLU A 43 14.77 -1.25 22.89
CA GLU A 43 13.35 -0.91 23.03
C GLU A 43 12.85 0.21 22.11
N TYR A 44 13.77 0.94 21.46
CA TYR A 44 13.48 2.06 20.55
C TYR A 44 13.84 1.77 19.10
N THR A 45 14.76 0.84 18.83
CA THR A 45 15.44 0.69 17.54
C THR A 45 15.08 -0.61 16.84
N TRP A 46 14.67 -0.47 15.59
CA TRP A 46 14.28 -1.54 14.69
C TRP A 46 15.12 -1.48 13.43
N VAL A 47 15.77 -2.58 13.09
CA VAL A 47 16.54 -2.75 11.85
C VAL A 47 15.76 -3.66 10.93
N ILE A 48 15.32 -3.12 9.79
CA ILE A 48 14.46 -3.79 8.82
C ILE A 48 15.30 -4.09 7.57
N THR A 49 15.27 -5.34 7.13
CA THR A 49 15.93 -5.77 5.88
C THR A 49 14.89 -5.83 4.77
N LEU A 50 15.15 -5.13 3.66
CA LEU A 50 14.28 -5.11 2.49
C LEU A 50 14.54 -6.30 1.57
N ARG A 51 13.58 -6.61 0.76
CA ARG A 51 13.66 -7.63 -0.29
C ARG A 51 14.46 -7.10 -1.47
N ASP A 52 15.43 -7.90 -1.94
CA ASP A 52 16.21 -7.62 -3.14
C ASP A 52 15.35 -7.77 -4.41
N GLY A 53 15.68 -7.00 -5.44
CA GLY A 53 15.09 -7.12 -6.78
C GLY A 53 13.68 -6.59 -6.92
N VAL A 54 13.12 -5.93 -5.89
CA VAL A 54 11.85 -5.22 -5.99
C VAL A 54 12.06 -3.91 -6.73
N THR A 55 11.15 -3.60 -7.65
CA THR A 55 11.10 -2.30 -8.34
C THR A 55 9.72 -1.68 -8.20
N PHE A 56 9.67 -0.36 -8.18
CA PHE A 56 8.45 0.38 -8.45
C PHE A 56 8.02 0.16 -9.91
N SER A 57 6.75 0.39 -10.22
CA SER A 57 6.23 0.32 -11.58
C SER A 57 6.85 1.35 -12.55
N SER A 58 7.56 2.36 -12.02
CA SER A 58 8.44 3.28 -12.79
C SER A 58 9.72 2.62 -13.29
N GLY A 59 10.08 1.43 -12.76
CA GLY A 59 11.36 0.75 -13.00
C GLY A 59 12.45 1.14 -12.00
N ARG A 60 12.21 2.11 -11.11
CA ARG A 60 13.16 2.49 -10.06
C ARG A 60 13.27 1.35 -9.03
N PRO A 61 14.51 0.98 -8.60
CA PRO A 61 14.67 -0.02 -7.52
C PRO A 61 14.07 0.45 -6.19
N LEU A 62 13.50 -0.49 -5.44
CA LEU A 62 13.17 -0.29 -4.04
C LEU A 62 14.42 -0.54 -3.20
N ASP A 63 14.91 0.49 -2.55
CA ASP A 63 16.02 0.44 -1.61
C ASP A 63 15.68 1.17 -0.30
N GLY A 64 16.64 1.14 0.64
CA GLY A 64 16.45 1.80 1.93
C GLY A 64 16.20 3.30 1.82
N GLN A 65 16.80 3.98 0.84
CA GLN A 65 16.61 5.42 0.64
C GLN A 65 15.20 5.73 0.15
N ALA A 66 14.66 4.91 -0.76
CA ALA A 66 13.28 5.04 -1.20
C ALA A 66 12.29 4.86 -0.06
N VAL A 67 12.50 3.84 0.80
CA VAL A 67 11.67 3.61 1.99
C VAL A 67 11.83 4.76 3.00
N GLN A 68 13.04 5.23 3.25
CA GLN A 68 13.29 6.38 4.13
C GLN A 68 12.53 7.62 3.66
N ALA A 69 12.63 7.96 2.38
CA ALA A 69 11.92 9.11 1.81
C ALA A 69 10.40 8.97 1.94
N CYS A 70 9.86 7.79 1.63
CA CYS A 70 8.43 7.49 1.73
C CYS A 70 7.92 7.59 3.17
N LEU A 71 8.58 6.95 4.13
CA LEU A 71 8.16 6.99 5.54
C LEU A 71 8.34 8.38 6.16
N THR A 72 9.36 9.16 5.76
CA THR A 72 9.52 10.55 6.17
C THR A 72 8.34 11.38 5.72
N HIS A 73 7.98 11.30 4.44
CA HIS A 73 6.81 11.99 3.90
C HIS A 73 5.51 11.55 4.60
N LEU A 74 5.36 10.26 4.86
CA LEU A 74 4.19 9.70 5.56
C LEU A 74 4.00 10.36 6.94
N VAL A 75 5.04 10.42 7.78
CA VAL A 75 4.92 10.99 9.14
C VAL A 75 4.77 12.50 9.14
N GLU A 76 5.12 13.18 8.06
CA GLU A 76 4.94 14.62 7.90
C GLU A 76 3.53 14.99 7.44
N THR A 77 2.89 14.15 6.62
CA THR A 77 1.65 14.49 5.91
C THR A 77 0.42 13.77 6.40
N HIS A 78 0.52 12.52 6.85
CA HIS A 78 -0.64 11.73 7.26
C HIS A 78 -1.04 12.01 8.70
N ASP A 79 -2.31 12.37 8.95
CA ASP A 79 -2.82 12.82 10.25
C ASP A 79 -2.51 11.87 11.42
N ARG A 80 -2.57 10.54 11.19
CA ARG A 80 -2.37 9.53 12.23
C ARG A 80 -0.93 9.04 12.33
N ALA A 81 -0.22 8.94 11.20
CA ALA A 81 1.04 8.21 11.12
C ALA A 81 2.11 8.71 12.09
N ARG A 82 2.20 10.03 12.31
CA ARG A 82 3.13 10.60 13.28
C ARG A 82 2.93 10.06 14.70
N GLY A 83 1.68 9.99 15.17
CA GLY A 83 1.33 9.47 16.50
C GLY A 83 1.40 7.96 16.58
N ASP A 84 1.02 7.27 15.53
CA ASP A 84 1.00 5.80 15.48
C ASP A 84 2.42 5.22 15.39
N LEU A 85 3.28 5.77 14.57
CA LEU A 85 4.65 5.29 14.33
C LEU A 85 5.64 5.84 15.36
N MET A 86 5.45 7.08 15.82
CA MET A 86 6.35 7.78 16.76
C MET A 86 7.81 7.77 16.34
N ILE A 87 8.05 7.87 15.03
CA ILE A 87 9.40 7.84 14.45
C ILE A 87 10.15 9.13 14.82
N GLU A 88 11.31 8.98 15.43
CA GLU A 88 12.27 10.04 15.71
C GLU A 88 13.29 10.19 14.59
N SER A 89 13.80 9.06 14.08
CA SER A 89 14.75 9.05 12.98
C SER A 89 14.64 7.80 12.11
N ILE A 90 15.01 7.95 10.85
CA ILE A 90 15.14 6.86 9.89
C ILE A 90 16.51 6.97 9.23
N ALA A 91 17.30 5.92 9.29
CA ALA A 91 18.57 5.81 8.57
C ALA A 91 18.45 4.68 7.54
N ALA A 92 19.12 4.83 6.39
CA ALA A 92 19.09 3.85 5.31
C ALA A 92 20.51 3.58 4.79
N GLU A 93 20.84 2.29 4.64
CA GLU A 93 22.07 1.83 4.02
C GLU A 93 21.78 0.60 3.15
N GLY A 94 21.88 0.75 1.82
CA GLY A 94 21.54 -0.31 0.86
C GLY A 94 20.11 -0.80 1.06
N GLN A 95 19.94 -2.08 1.36
CA GLN A 95 18.65 -2.71 1.62
C GLN A 95 18.28 -2.76 3.11
N THR A 96 18.94 -1.97 3.94
CA THR A 96 18.67 -1.90 5.38
C THR A 96 18.08 -0.54 5.75
N VAL A 97 16.99 -0.56 6.51
CA VAL A 97 16.36 0.63 7.08
C VAL A 97 16.36 0.50 8.60
N THR A 98 16.96 1.48 9.28
CA THR A 98 16.95 1.56 10.74
C THR A 98 15.97 2.63 11.18
N ILE A 99 14.96 2.25 11.94
CA ILE A 99 13.96 3.16 12.51
C ILE A 99 14.19 3.27 14.00
N THR A 100 14.35 4.50 14.50
CA THR A 100 14.37 4.80 15.93
C THR A 100 13.09 5.54 16.29
N THR A 101 12.42 5.11 17.34
CA THR A 101 11.18 5.72 17.85
C THR A 101 11.45 6.59 19.07
N ALA A 102 10.68 7.67 19.24
CA ALA A 102 10.80 8.60 20.36
C ALA A 102 10.45 7.97 21.71
N GLU A 103 9.63 6.92 21.69
CA GLU A 103 9.23 6.14 22.86
C GLU A 103 9.29 4.65 22.51
N PRO A 104 9.40 3.73 23.50
CA PRO A 104 9.31 2.29 23.25
C PRO A 104 8.05 1.93 22.48
N ARG A 105 8.21 1.36 21.26
CA ARG A 105 7.08 1.09 20.36
C ARG A 105 7.02 -0.39 19.96
N PRO A 106 6.61 -1.30 20.84
CA PRO A 106 6.55 -2.74 20.52
C PRO A 106 5.58 -3.08 19.38
N THR A 107 4.64 -2.18 19.08
CA THR A 107 3.63 -2.34 18.03
C THR A 107 4.01 -1.65 16.72
N LEU A 108 5.27 -1.23 16.51
CA LEU A 108 5.71 -0.51 15.31
C LEU A 108 5.34 -1.27 14.03
N LEU A 109 5.56 -2.59 13.99
CA LEU A 109 5.28 -3.39 12.80
C LEU A 109 3.80 -3.44 12.45
N ASN A 110 2.90 -3.39 13.44
CA ASN A 110 1.46 -3.33 13.21
C ASN A 110 1.08 -2.06 12.45
N TYR A 111 1.70 -0.93 12.82
CA TYR A 111 1.48 0.34 12.14
C TYR A 111 2.18 0.43 10.79
N LEU A 112 3.34 -0.22 10.62
CA LEU A 112 3.99 -0.36 9.30
C LEU A 112 3.23 -1.29 8.35
N SER A 113 2.24 -2.03 8.87
CA SER A 113 1.31 -2.87 8.09
C SER A 113 -0.02 -2.18 7.80
N ASP A 114 -0.28 -1.00 8.40
CA ASP A 114 -1.49 -0.22 8.09
C ASP A 114 -1.41 0.26 6.63
N PRO A 115 -2.51 0.28 5.89
CA PRO A 115 -2.54 0.70 4.48
C PRO A 115 -1.93 2.06 4.17
N TYR A 116 -1.91 3.00 5.12
CA TYR A 116 -1.17 4.25 4.92
C TYR A 116 0.35 4.03 4.78
N GLY A 117 0.87 2.92 5.29
CA GLY A 117 2.28 2.53 5.20
C GLY A 117 2.68 1.92 3.86
N CYS A 118 1.83 1.94 2.82
CA CYS A 118 2.22 1.54 1.47
C CYS A 118 3.42 2.36 0.99
N ILE A 119 4.44 1.66 0.51
CA ILE A 119 5.65 2.30 -0.01
C ILE A 119 5.41 2.74 -1.45
N ILE A 120 5.57 4.04 -1.69
CA ILE A 120 5.41 4.68 -2.99
C ILE A 120 6.69 5.36 -3.45
N ASP A 121 6.86 5.52 -4.76
CA ASP A 121 8.01 6.20 -5.35
C ASP A 121 7.88 7.72 -5.18
N MET A 122 8.58 8.28 -4.20
CA MET A 122 8.56 9.72 -3.91
C MET A 122 9.22 10.56 -5.02
N GLU A 123 10.09 9.97 -5.86
CA GLU A 123 10.66 10.68 -7.01
C GLU A 123 9.67 10.82 -8.17
N ALA A 124 8.79 9.82 -8.34
CA ALA A 124 7.69 9.93 -9.30
C ALA A 124 6.62 10.93 -8.84
N GLY A 125 6.53 11.14 -7.52
CA GLY A 125 5.56 12.02 -6.91
C GLY A 125 4.13 11.49 -6.94
N VAL A 126 3.21 12.34 -6.53
CA VAL A 126 1.76 12.10 -6.56
C VAL A 126 1.13 13.04 -7.57
N THR A 127 0.29 12.54 -8.48
CA THR A 127 -0.41 13.41 -9.44
C THR A 127 -1.48 14.26 -8.75
N GLU A 128 -2.00 15.28 -9.43
CA GLU A 128 -3.09 16.12 -8.92
C GLU A 128 -4.36 15.30 -8.61
N GLU A 129 -4.59 14.21 -9.36
CA GLU A 129 -5.70 13.28 -9.14
C GLU A 129 -5.44 12.29 -7.98
N GLY A 130 -4.25 12.31 -7.37
CA GLY A 130 -3.88 11.40 -6.29
C GLY A 130 -3.46 10.01 -6.78
N VAL A 131 -2.90 9.91 -7.99
CA VAL A 131 -2.29 8.68 -8.50
C VAL A 131 -0.84 8.60 -8.03
N VAL A 132 -0.44 7.42 -7.59
CA VAL A 132 0.90 7.12 -7.10
C VAL A 132 1.55 5.99 -7.89
N VAL A 133 2.87 5.91 -7.82
CA VAL A 133 3.68 4.80 -8.35
C VAL A 133 4.08 3.91 -7.19
N GLY A 134 3.59 2.69 -7.17
CA GLY A 134 3.86 1.69 -6.14
C GLY A 134 4.66 0.50 -6.65
N THR A 135 4.83 -0.51 -5.79
CA THR A 135 5.54 -1.76 -6.07
C THR A 135 4.61 -2.90 -6.47
N GLY A 136 3.31 -2.68 -6.41
CA GLY A 136 2.29 -3.72 -6.49
C GLY A 136 2.07 -4.30 -7.89
N PRO A 137 1.20 -5.33 -7.97
CA PRO A 137 0.90 -6.06 -9.22
C PRO A 137 0.17 -5.24 -10.28
N TYR A 138 -0.39 -4.07 -9.94
CA TYR A 138 -1.17 -3.26 -10.86
C TYR A 138 -0.71 -1.80 -10.87
N VAL A 139 -0.83 -1.18 -12.06
CA VAL A 139 -0.48 0.21 -12.34
C VAL A 139 -1.75 0.96 -12.74
N VAL A 140 -1.96 2.13 -12.16
CA VAL A 140 -3.09 3.01 -12.53
C VAL A 140 -2.82 3.66 -13.88
N THR A 141 -3.76 3.54 -14.80
CA THR A 141 -3.72 4.20 -16.11
C THR A 141 -4.70 5.35 -16.22
N SER A 142 -5.77 5.34 -15.43
CA SER A 142 -6.76 6.41 -15.38
C SER A 142 -7.46 6.40 -14.03
N LEU A 143 -7.70 7.59 -13.48
CA LEU A 143 -8.51 7.79 -12.29
C LEU A 143 -9.49 8.95 -12.51
N LYS A 144 -10.78 8.65 -12.41
CA LYS A 144 -11.84 9.65 -12.29
C LYS A 144 -12.44 9.53 -10.90
N SER A 145 -12.09 10.46 -10.03
CA SER A 145 -12.47 10.44 -8.63
C SER A 145 -13.98 10.26 -8.45
N GLY A 146 -14.37 9.26 -7.64
CA GLY A 146 -15.77 8.93 -7.39
C GLY A 146 -16.51 8.23 -8.53
N GLU A 147 -15.86 7.94 -9.66
CA GLU A 147 -16.47 7.30 -10.83
C GLU A 147 -15.79 5.98 -11.19
N GLU A 148 -14.56 6.04 -11.68
CA GLU A 148 -13.85 4.87 -12.19
C GLU A 148 -12.34 4.94 -11.96
N LEU A 149 -11.73 3.76 -11.86
CA LEU A 149 -10.30 3.56 -11.79
C LEU A 149 -9.93 2.43 -12.76
N ASP A 150 -9.04 2.71 -13.71
CA ASP A 150 -8.51 1.73 -14.64
C ASP A 150 -7.08 1.34 -14.26
N LEU A 151 -6.82 0.04 -14.23
CA LEU A 151 -5.53 -0.53 -13.91
C LEU A 151 -5.10 -1.52 -14.97
N VAL A 152 -3.80 -1.59 -15.20
CA VAL A 152 -3.14 -2.62 -16.01
C VAL A 152 -2.15 -3.39 -15.15
N LYS A 153 -1.84 -4.62 -15.53
CA LYS A 153 -0.84 -5.41 -14.81
C LYS A 153 0.53 -4.73 -14.86
N ASN A 154 1.27 -4.86 -13.77
CA ASN A 154 2.68 -4.49 -13.71
C ASN A 154 3.51 -5.65 -14.27
N GLU A 155 4.06 -5.49 -15.46
CA GLU A 155 4.84 -6.53 -16.15
C GLU A 155 6.14 -6.89 -15.43
N THR A 156 6.61 -6.01 -14.54
CA THR A 156 7.84 -6.20 -13.75
C THR A 156 7.58 -6.51 -12.29
N TYR A 157 6.35 -6.95 -11.97
CA TYR A 157 5.97 -7.23 -10.59
C TYR A 157 6.84 -8.36 -10.00
N TRP A 158 7.46 -8.09 -8.87
CA TRP A 158 8.39 -9.01 -8.18
C TRP A 158 7.71 -10.28 -7.64
N GLY A 159 6.41 -10.21 -7.34
CA GLY A 159 5.63 -11.32 -6.77
C GLY A 159 5.09 -12.31 -7.79
N GLY A 160 5.47 -12.18 -9.07
CA GLY A 160 5.05 -13.07 -10.15
C GLY A 160 4.07 -12.41 -11.13
N THR A 161 3.46 -13.19 -12.02
CA THR A 161 2.55 -12.67 -13.03
C THR A 161 1.17 -12.40 -12.42
N PRO A 162 0.65 -11.16 -12.48
CA PRO A 162 -0.71 -10.86 -12.06
C PRO A 162 -1.77 -11.64 -12.85
N GLY A 163 -2.87 -12.03 -12.17
CA GLY A 163 -3.88 -12.91 -12.76
C GLY A 163 -4.74 -12.29 -13.86
N TYR A 164 -4.83 -10.95 -13.90
CA TYR A 164 -5.60 -10.22 -14.89
C TYR A 164 -4.73 -9.19 -15.59
N ASP A 165 -4.91 -9.03 -16.93
CA ASP A 165 -4.19 -8.01 -17.69
C ASP A 165 -4.69 -6.61 -17.37
N ARG A 166 -5.98 -6.48 -17.05
CA ARG A 166 -6.65 -5.21 -16.75
C ARG A 166 -7.70 -5.40 -15.66
N ILE A 167 -7.85 -4.38 -14.83
CA ILE A 167 -8.92 -4.27 -13.85
C ILE A 167 -9.57 -2.91 -14.04
N LYS A 168 -10.90 -2.89 -14.12
CA LYS A 168 -11.70 -1.67 -14.09
C LYS A 168 -12.53 -1.65 -12.83
N VAL A 169 -12.35 -0.62 -12.02
CA VAL A 169 -13.14 -0.40 -10.80
C VAL A 169 -14.17 0.68 -11.08
N LEU A 170 -15.44 0.38 -10.83
CA LEU A 170 -16.55 1.31 -10.98
C LEU A 170 -17.12 1.66 -9.59
N THR A 171 -17.38 2.93 -9.36
CA THR A 171 -18.08 3.37 -8.16
C THR A 171 -19.59 3.38 -8.42
N ILE A 172 -20.31 2.44 -7.80
CA ILE A 172 -21.77 2.35 -7.87
C ILE A 172 -22.29 2.55 -6.44
N THR A 173 -22.88 3.71 -6.17
CA THR A 173 -23.30 4.11 -4.82
C THR A 173 -24.67 3.55 -4.41
N ASP A 174 -25.51 3.22 -5.38
CA ASP A 174 -26.83 2.62 -5.13
C ASP A 174 -26.72 1.10 -5.03
N GLY A 175 -27.13 0.53 -3.89
CA GLY A 175 -26.97 -0.89 -3.59
C GLY A 175 -27.80 -1.82 -4.48
N ASP A 176 -29.00 -1.40 -4.90
CA ASP A 176 -29.85 -2.20 -5.78
C ASP A 176 -29.26 -2.22 -7.19
N THR A 177 -28.78 -1.08 -7.67
CA THR A 177 -28.06 -0.98 -8.95
C THR A 177 -26.80 -1.83 -8.93
N LEU A 178 -26.00 -1.81 -7.85
CA LEU A 178 -24.81 -2.65 -7.68
C LEU A 178 -25.17 -4.14 -7.75
N THR A 179 -26.23 -4.54 -7.05
CA THR A 179 -26.72 -5.93 -7.04
C THR A 179 -27.16 -6.37 -8.45
N MET A 180 -27.93 -5.53 -9.15
CA MET A 180 -28.36 -5.83 -10.52
C MET A 180 -27.20 -5.92 -11.51
N ALA A 181 -26.20 -5.04 -11.39
CA ALA A 181 -25.01 -5.06 -12.22
C ALA A 181 -24.23 -6.36 -12.07
N LEU A 182 -24.09 -6.86 -10.82
CA LEU A 182 -23.44 -8.14 -10.54
C LEU A 182 -24.27 -9.32 -11.08
N GLN A 183 -25.57 -9.34 -10.84
CA GLN A 183 -26.46 -10.43 -11.30
C GLN A 183 -26.57 -10.52 -12.82
N SER A 184 -26.50 -9.39 -13.52
CA SER A 184 -26.54 -9.34 -14.99
C SER A 184 -25.20 -9.65 -15.63
N GLY A 185 -24.10 -9.78 -14.85
CA GLY A 185 -22.74 -9.96 -15.40
C GLY A 185 -22.15 -8.68 -16.02
N GLN A 186 -22.72 -7.51 -15.71
CA GLN A 186 -22.14 -6.23 -16.11
C GLN A 186 -20.84 -5.93 -15.38
N ILE A 187 -20.71 -6.45 -14.16
CA ILE A 187 -19.50 -6.47 -13.36
C ILE A 187 -19.22 -7.90 -12.88
N ASP A 188 -17.95 -8.24 -12.71
CA ASP A 188 -17.50 -9.60 -12.35
C ASP A 188 -17.44 -9.79 -10.83
N ALA A 189 -17.26 -8.72 -10.07
CA ALA A 189 -17.19 -8.72 -8.61
C ALA A 189 -17.73 -7.42 -8.02
N ALA A 190 -18.27 -7.49 -6.81
CA ALA A 190 -18.77 -6.32 -6.09
C ALA A 190 -18.27 -6.32 -4.64
N TYR A 191 -18.01 -5.12 -4.12
CA TYR A 191 -17.70 -4.87 -2.73
C TYR A 191 -18.78 -3.96 -2.12
N GLY A 192 -19.24 -4.29 -0.91
CA GLY A 192 -20.22 -3.47 -0.20
C GLY A 192 -21.66 -3.67 -0.67
N LEU A 193 -22.02 -4.86 -1.12
CA LEU A 193 -23.42 -5.22 -1.39
C LEU A 193 -24.30 -5.01 -0.15
N PRO A 194 -25.57 -4.60 -0.32
CA PRO A 194 -26.53 -4.55 0.78
C PRO A 194 -26.68 -5.93 1.43
N TYR A 195 -26.85 -5.97 2.75
CA TYR A 195 -26.98 -7.23 3.49
C TYR A 195 -28.12 -8.12 2.94
N ALA A 196 -29.24 -7.50 2.51
CA ALA A 196 -30.38 -8.19 1.94
C ALA A 196 -30.10 -8.87 0.57
N SER A 197 -28.98 -8.53 -0.07
CA SER A 197 -28.58 -9.09 -1.38
C SER A 197 -27.67 -10.33 -1.26
N TYR A 198 -27.27 -10.71 -0.04
CA TYR A 198 -26.54 -11.95 0.19
C TYR A 198 -27.51 -13.15 0.16
N PRO A 199 -27.11 -14.28 -0.44
CA PRO A 199 -27.93 -15.51 -0.46
C PRO A 199 -28.11 -16.14 0.92
#